data_ffed37b633a78e8a928a4caf47c658a6
#
_entry.id   ffed37b633a78e8a928a4caf47c658a6
#
_cell.length_a   1.000
_cell.length_b   1.000
_cell.length_c   1.000
_cell.angle_alpha   90.00
_cell.angle_beta   90.00
_cell.angle_gamma   90.00
#
_symmetry.space_group_name_H-M   'P 1'
#
loop_
_entity.id
_entity.type
_entity.pdbx_description
1 polymer ?
#
loop_
_entity_poly.entity_id
_entity_poly.type
_entity_poly.pdbx_seq_one_letter_code
_entity_poly.pdbx_strand_id
1 'polypeptide(L)'
;MELVSFGIFRSSSSPNECLGFPDPRKRTDYRSAGYLDETERNLLNAGVPEYYSHIVTLFDKSKNYSYVIDFANLSLQFIKPSSENGQLTQLRTDMHSRLFNAAIQTSRYDIAHSVLTIFTDSALRHSSLRTLVTKMCESSYASELVELPFIGLQDMVDEILAQKCQSIVEVTVGVPYHKILYAWRIRRSDFRGAASISLERLQKLQQAGEGDRAMGEAGLETPVTKQYIALINALSCVDPKQAWIFSEEPSSKSSKPGTKAAPKRKVVTLEDIRKLYQEELDRIAAIENNQFAFAGGDEMDVL
;
A
#
# COMPACT_ATOMS: atom_id res chain seq x y z
N MET A 1 -38.57 3.14 -2.06
CA MET A 1 -37.55 4.20 -1.96
C MET A 1 -37.48 4.87 -3.33
N GLU A 2 -38.27 5.89 -3.51
CA GLU A 2 -38.28 6.63 -4.77
C GLU A 2 -37.05 7.51 -4.85
N LEU A 3 -36.20 7.23 -5.82
CA LEU A 3 -35.09 8.07 -6.20
C LEU A 3 -35.67 9.33 -6.83
N VAL A 4 -35.62 10.43 -6.09
CA VAL A 4 -35.85 11.75 -6.66
C VAL A 4 -34.77 11.97 -7.72
N SER A 5 -35.17 11.92 -8.99
CA SER A 5 -34.26 12.20 -10.12
C SER A 5 -33.86 13.66 -10.04
N PHE A 6 -32.66 13.93 -9.54
CA PHE A 6 -32.06 15.25 -9.60
C PHE A 6 -31.71 15.56 -11.05
N GLY A 7 -32.44 16.54 -11.62
CA GLY A 7 -32.14 17.09 -12.94
C GLY A 7 -30.71 17.62 -13.01
N ILE A 8 -30.08 17.35 -14.13
CA ILE A 8 -28.71 17.75 -14.45
C ILE A 8 -28.57 19.27 -14.29
N PHE A 9 -27.74 19.68 -13.33
CA PHE A 9 -27.38 21.08 -13.12
C PHE A 9 -26.62 21.63 -14.34
N ARG A 10 -27.26 22.51 -15.11
CA ARG A 10 -26.55 23.40 -16.03
C ARG A 10 -26.15 24.66 -15.27
N SER A 11 -24.92 25.10 -15.46
CA SER A 11 -24.32 26.26 -14.84
C SER A 11 -25.15 27.53 -15.08
N SER A 12 -25.91 27.94 -14.10
CA SER A 12 -26.54 29.26 -14.03
C SER A 12 -26.04 29.98 -12.79
N SER A 13 -26.01 31.31 -12.89
CA SER A 13 -25.26 32.18 -12.01
C SER A 13 -25.84 32.41 -10.61
N SER A 14 -26.91 31.73 -10.21
CA SER A 14 -27.41 31.78 -8.84
C SER A 14 -27.93 30.40 -8.39
N PRO A 15 -27.59 29.97 -7.15
CA PRO A 15 -28.02 28.69 -6.62
C PRO A 15 -29.54 28.53 -6.49
N ASN A 16 -30.25 29.62 -6.34
CA ASN A 16 -31.72 29.64 -6.15
C ASN A 16 -32.50 29.42 -7.45
N GLU A 17 -31.91 29.76 -8.62
CA GLU A 17 -32.56 29.55 -9.91
C GLU A 17 -32.48 28.12 -10.41
N CYS A 18 -31.44 27.39 -10.00
CA CYS A 18 -31.20 26.02 -10.44
C CYS A 18 -32.15 24.99 -9.84
N LEU A 19 -32.72 25.28 -8.67
CA LEU A 19 -33.56 24.33 -7.92
C LEU A 19 -35.06 24.56 -8.06
N GLY A 20 -35.46 25.61 -8.80
CA GLY A 20 -36.87 25.97 -8.96
C GLY A 20 -37.58 26.34 -7.66
N PHE A 21 -36.83 26.64 -6.59
CA PHE A 21 -37.38 27.06 -5.32
C PHE A 21 -37.82 28.55 -5.40
N PRO A 22 -39.01 28.89 -4.89
CA PRO A 22 -39.43 30.28 -4.81
C PRO A 22 -38.50 31.06 -3.89
N ASP A 23 -38.13 32.28 -4.32
CA ASP A 23 -37.37 33.24 -3.53
C ASP A 23 -38.00 33.38 -2.13
N PRO A 24 -37.29 33.08 -1.03
CA PRO A 24 -37.84 33.17 0.32
C PRO A 24 -38.32 34.59 0.68
N ARG A 25 -37.96 35.61 -0.12
CA ARG A 25 -38.43 36.99 0.03
C ARG A 25 -39.77 37.25 -0.66
N LYS A 26 -40.21 36.35 -1.57
CA LYS A 26 -41.54 36.44 -2.19
C LYS A 26 -42.50 35.53 -1.38
N ARG A 27 -43.33 36.14 -0.56
CA ARG A 27 -44.41 35.51 0.19
C ARG A 27 -45.48 34.95 -0.75
N THR A 28 -45.17 33.87 -1.50
CA THR A 28 -46.16 33.18 -2.32
C THR A 28 -46.00 31.69 -2.13
N ASP A 29 -47.04 31.10 -1.55
CA ASP A 29 -47.40 29.68 -1.43
C ASP A 29 -46.36 28.75 -0.81
N TYR A 30 -46.33 28.69 0.52
CA TYR A 30 -45.63 27.72 1.35
C TYR A 30 -46.10 26.25 1.15
N ARG A 31 -47.06 25.98 0.29
CA ARG A 31 -47.62 24.62 0.10
C ARG A 31 -46.72 23.69 -0.70
N SER A 32 -45.91 24.22 -1.60
CA SER A 32 -44.95 23.42 -2.40
C SER A 32 -43.59 23.21 -1.75
N ALA A 33 -43.25 24.00 -0.72
CA ALA A 33 -41.98 23.90 0.03
C ALA A 33 -42.04 22.91 1.23
N GLY A 34 -43.13 22.18 1.37
CA GLY A 34 -43.38 21.31 2.54
C GLY A 34 -42.59 20.02 2.61
N TYR A 35 -41.74 19.74 1.62
CA TYR A 35 -40.95 18.50 1.55
C TYR A 35 -39.55 18.61 2.16
N LEU A 36 -39.07 19.83 2.44
CA LEU A 36 -37.75 20.03 3.05
C LEU A 36 -37.92 20.34 4.53
N ASP A 37 -37.17 19.61 5.36
CA ASP A 37 -37.05 19.91 6.77
C ASP A 37 -36.40 21.29 6.99
N GLU A 38 -36.63 21.91 8.14
CA GLU A 38 -36.06 23.22 8.48
C GLU A 38 -34.53 23.19 8.49
N THR A 39 -33.95 22.06 8.88
CA THR A 39 -32.50 21.83 8.84
C THR A 39 -31.97 21.84 7.41
N GLU A 40 -32.65 21.20 6.47
CA GLU A 40 -32.27 21.18 5.06
C GLU A 40 -32.40 22.54 4.40
N ARG A 41 -33.44 23.31 4.77
CA ARG A 41 -33.57 24.68 4.30
C ARG A 41 -32.43 25.58 4.78
N ASN A 42 -32.01 25.41 6.04
CA ASN A 42 -30.91 26.18 6.59
C ASN A 42 -29.60 25.82 5.90
N LEU A 43 -29.38 24.55 5.56
CA LEU A 43 -28.21 24.09 4.79
C LEU A 43 -28.19 24.62 3.37
N LEU A 44 -29.34 24.65 2.69
CA LEU A 44 -29.43 25.29 1.35
C LEU A 44 -29.16 26.81 1.39
N ASN A 45 -29.58 27.48 2.47
CA ASN A 45 -29.29 28.87 2.68
C ASN A 45 -27.82 29.15 3.03
N ALA A 46 -27.12 28.16 3.65
CA ALA A 46 -25.69 28.24 3.93
C ALA A 46 -24.84 28.15 2.65
N GLY A 47 -25.33 27.41 1.64
CA GLY A 47 -24.70 27.29 0.33
C GLY A 47 -24.64 25.87 -0.20
N VAL A 48 -24.37 25.77 -1.49
CA VAL A 48 -24.29 24.46 -2.20
C VAL A 48 -23.20 23.53 -1.64
N PRO A 49 -22.00 24.00 -1.31
CA PRO A 49 -20.96 23.14 -0.74
C PRO A 49 -21.37 22.49 0.59
N GLU A 50 -21.99 23.28 1.48
CA GLU A 50 -22.46 22.83 2.79
C GLU A 50 -23.59 21.80 2.65
N TYR A 51 -24.51 22.03 1.71
CA TYR A 51 -25.58 21.08 1.42
C TYR A 51 -25.04 19.75 0.93
N TYR A 52 -24.10 19.72 -0.03
CA TYR A 52 -23.45 18.48 -0.47
C TYR A 52 -22.63 17.83 0.64
N SER A 53 -21.97 18.59 1.50
CA SER A 53 -21.27 18.05 2.67
C SER A 53 -22.21 17.32 3.61
N HIS A 54 -23.43 17.84 3.81
CA HIS A 54 -24.45 17.14 4.60
C HIS A 54 -24.86 15.81 3.94
N ILE A 55 -25.11 15.81 2.63
CA ILE A 55 -25.43 14.60 1.85
C ILE A 55 -24.30 13.56 1.97
N VAL A 56 -23.04 14.00 1.80
CA VAL A 56 -21.86 13.15 2.00
C VAL A 56 -21.87 12.50 3.38
N THR A 57 -22.21 13.28 4.43
CA THR A 57 -22.29 12.76 5.80
C THR A 57 -23.38 11.70 5.96
N LEU A 58 -24.51 11.81 5.29
CA LEU A 58 -25.59 10.81 5.31
C LEU A 58 -25.16 9.51 4.62
N PHE A 59 -24.54 9.62 3.44
CA PHE A 59 -24.05 8.46 2.70
C PHE A 59 -22.88 7.77 3.40
N ASP A 60 -21.99 8.52 4.05
CA ASP A 60 -20.89 7.99 4.84
C ASP A 60 -21.43 7.17 6.05
N LYS A 61 -22.42 7.69 6.78
CA LYS A 61 -23.10 6.96 7.85
C LYS A 61 -23.77 5.67 7.37
N SER A 62 -24.34 5.68 6.15
CA SER A 62 -24.97 4.51 5.53
C SER A 62 -23.96 3.60 4.82
N LYS A 63 -22.67 3.91 4.84
CA LYS A 63 -21.56 3.18 4.17
C LYS A 63 -21.71 3.05 2.66
N ASN A 64 -22.44 3.95 2.03
CA ASN A 64 -22.62 4.01 0.57
C ASN A 64 -21.49 4.83 -0.08
N TYR A 65 -20.28 4.31 -0.04
CA TYR A 65 -19.06 5.03 -0.40
C TYR A 65 -19.00 5.51 -1.86
N SER A 66 -19.68 4.84 -2.80
CA SER A 66 -19.75 5.32 -4.19
C SER A 66 -20.43 6.68 -4.27
N TYR A 67 -21.55 6.88 -3.56
CA TYR A 67 -22.22 8.18 -3.51
C TYR A 67 -21.41 9.23 -2.73
N VAL A 68 -20.67 8.79 -1.69
CA VAL A 68 -19.72 9.69 -1.00
C VAL A 68 -18.72 10.27 -1.97
N ILE A 69 -18.15 9.47 -2.87
CA ILE A 69 -17.21 9.92 -3.90
C ILE A 69 -17.87 10.94 -4.83
N ASP A 70 -19.06 10.65 -5.34
CA ASP A 70 -19.75 11.50 -6.30
C ASP A 70 -20.12 12.87 -5.67
N PHE A 71 -20.74 12.84 -4.49
CA PHE A 71 -21.18 14.07 -3.83
C PHE A 71 -20.03 14.88 -3.21
N ALA A 72 -18.94 14.23 -2.75
CA ALA A 72 -17.75 14.95 -2.32
C ALA A 72 -17.07 15.68 -3.49
N ASN A 73 -16.99 15.05 -4.66
CA ASN A 73 -16.49 15.69 -5.87
C ASN A 73 -17.37 16.90 -6.29
N LEU A 74 -18.69 16.74 -6.21
CA LEU A 74 -19.62 17.86 -6.49
C LEU A 74 -19.41 19.00 -5.49
N SER A 75 -19.33 18.72 -4.19
CA SER A 75 -19.05 19.76 -3.18
C SER A 75 -17.75 20.51 -3.49
N LEU A 76 -16.68 19.79 -3.83
CA LEU A 76 -15.36 20.35 -4.14
C LEU A 76 -15.37 21.25 -5.38
N GLN A 77 -16.23 20.98 -6.38
CA GLN A 77 -16.35 21.82 -7.58
C GLN A 77 -16.91 23.22 -7.26
N PHE A 78 -17.75 23.35 -6.25
CA PHE A 78 -18.34 24.63 -5.84
C PHE A 78 -17.49 25.42 -4.84
N ILE A 79 -16.44 24.81 -4.27
CA ILE A 79 -15.51 25.49 -3.37
C ILE A 79 -14.37 26.10 -4.19
N LYS A 80 -14.36 27.44 -4.30
CA LYS A 80 -13.28 28.15 -5.00
C LYS A 80 -11.94 27.94 -4.29
N PRO A 81 -10.85 27.62 -5.03
CA PRO A 81 -9.54 27.36 -4.42
C PRO A 81 -8.93 28.59 -3.73
N SER A 82 -9.36 29.79 -4.09
CA SER A 82 -8.83 31.07 -3.58
C SER A 82 -9.70 31.71 -2.48
N SER A 83 -10.65 30.98 -1.89
CA SER A 83 -11.45 31.56 -0.82
C SER A 83 -10.63 31.66 0.46
N GLU A 84 -10.39 32.88 0.94
CA GLU A 84 -9.68 33.13 2.21
C GLU A 84 -10.52 32.81 3.46
N ASN A 85 -11.76 32.37 3.28
CA ASN A 85 -12.64 31.97 4.36
C ASN A 85 -12.14 30.66 5.00
N GLY A 86 -11.65 30.73 6.23
CA GLY A 86 -11.15 29.57 6.97
C GLY A 86 -12.16 28.41 7.07
N GLN A 87 -13.47 28.70 7.09
CA GLN A 87 -14.52 27.67 7.09
C GLN A 87 -14.56 26.89 5.77
N LEU A 88 -14.43 27.53 4.62
CA LEU A 88 -14.43 26.86 3.33
C LEU A 88 -13.13 26.05 3.10
N THR A 89 -12.00 26.50 3.61
CA THR A 89 -10.75 25.73 3.56
C THR A 89 -10.84 24.49 4.44
N GLN A 90 -11.45 24.57 5.61
CA GLN A 90 -11.68 23.43 6.48
C GLN A 90 -12.67 22.44 5.86
N LEU A 91 -13.78 22.94 5.29
CA LEU A 91 -14.75 22.12 4.56
C LEU A 91 -14.09 21.38 3.38
N ARG A 92 -13.23 22.06 2.64
CA ARG A 92 -12.48 21.47 1.53
C ARG A 92 -11.58 20.33 2.00
N THR A 93 -10.87 20.52 3.11
CA THR A 93 -10.00 19.49 3.70
C THR A 93 -10.81 18.30 4.19
N ASP A 94 -11.97 18.52 4.83
CA ASP A 94 -12.88 17.47 5.25
C ASP A 94 -13.42 16.67 4.04
N MET A 95 -13.85 17.36 2.98
CA MET A 95 -14.33 16.69 1.76
C MET A 95 -13.25 15.84 1.10
N HIS A 96 -12.00 16.35 1.00
CA HIS A 96 -10.90 15.53 0.50
C HIS A 96 -10.62 14.32 1.38
N SER A 97 -10.69 14.45 2.71
CA SER A 97 -10.46 13.35 3.64
C SER A 97 -11.55 12.27 3.51
N ARG A 98 -12.81 12.67 3.37
CA ARG A 98 -13.93 11.75 3.14
C ARG A 98 -13.84 11.08 1.78
N LEU A 99 -13.50 11.84 0.74
CA LEU A 99 -13.26 11.32 -0.60
C LEU A 99 -12.14 10.27 -0.60
N PHE A 100 -11.01 10.56 0.07
CA PHE A 100 -9.91 9.61 0.24
C PHE A 100 -10.38 8.33 0.92
N ASN A 101 -11.06 8.44 2.06
CA ASN A 101 -11.54 7.28 2.82
C ASN A 101 -12.53 6.45 2.01
N ALA A 102 -13.49 7.08 1.31
CA ALA A 102 -14.44 6.40 0.45
C ALA A 102 -13.76 5.70 -0.73
N ALA A 103 -12.75 6.33 -1.33
CA ALA A 103 -11.94 5.74 -2.40
C ALA A 103 -11.17 4.49 -1.93
N ILE A 104 -10.59 4.52 -0.72
CA ILE A 104 -9.96 3.34 -0.10
C ILE A 104 -10.97 2.22 0.13
N GLN A 105 -12.16 2.52 0.65
CA GLN A 105 -13.20 1.50 0.91
C GLN A 105 -13.77 0.86 -0.37
N THR A 106 -13.75 1.58 -1.48
CA THR A 106 -14.21 1.10 -2.80
C THR A 106 -13.08 0.57 -3.68
N SER A 107 -11.85 0.50 -3.16
CA SER A 107 -10.64 0.09 -3.90
C SER A 107 -10.34 0.94 -5.15
N ARG A 108 -10.79 2.20 -5.16
CA ARG A 108 -10.49 3.17 -6.22
C ARG A 108 -9.20 3.91 -5.87
N TYR A 109 -8.08 3.21 -5.96
CA TYR A 109 -6.77 3.71 -5.53
C TYR A 109 -6.22 4.84 -6.41
N ASP A 110 -6.66 4.95 -7.65
CA ASP A 110 -6.43 6.07 -8.57
C ASP A 110 -6.93 7.40 -7.97
N ILE A 111 -8.17 7.40 -7.48
CA ILE A 111 -8.77 8.56 -6.82
C ILE A 111 -8.05 8.85 -5.49
N ALA A 112 -7.82 7.83 -4.67
CA ALA A 112 -7.13 8.00 -3.40
C ALA A 112 -5.72 8.60 -3.60
N HIS A 113 -4.96 8.12 -4.60
CA HIS A 113 -3.67 8.68 -4.96
C HIS A 113 -3.77 10.14 -5.42
N SER A 114 -4.76 10.48 -6.26
CA SER A 114 -4.98 11.86 -6.72
C SER A 114 -5.27 12.80 -5.56
N VAL A 115 -6.13 12.40 -4.63
CA VAL A 115 -6.46 13.19 -3.44
C VAL A 115 -5.24 13.35 -2.52
N LEU A 116 -4.42 12.31 -2.37
CA LEU A 116 -3.20 12.35 -1.56
C LEU A 116 -2.24 13.47 -2.00
N THR A 117 -2.15 13.74 -3.30
CA THR A 117 -1.28 14.80 -3.84
C THR A 117 -1.78 16.21 -3.50
N ILE A 118 -3.07 16.35 -3.16
CA ILE A 118 -3.70 17.65 -2.83
C ILE A 118 -3.53 18.00 -1.35
N PHE A 119 -3.30 17.03 -0.47
CA PHE A 119 -3.13 17.30 0.96
C PHE A 119 -1.93 18.21 1.22
N THR A 120 -2.19 19.35 1.86
CA THR A 120 -1.15 20.31 2.26
C THR A 120 -0.55 19.98 3.63
N ASP A 121 -1.35 19.44 4.54
CA ASP A 121 -0.88 18.99 5.85
C ASP A 121 0.00 17.74 5.71
N SER A 122 1.24 17.84 6.18
CA SER A 122 2.22 16.76 6.10
C SER A 122 1.84 15.55 6.95
N ALA A 123 1.24 15.75 8.13
CA ALA A 123 0.84 14.65 9.01
C ALA A 123 -0.34 13.87 8.41
N LEU A 124 -1.34 14.57 7.88
CA LEU A 124 -2.48 13.97 7.19
C LEU A 124 -2.00 13.21 5.94
N ARG A 125 -1.12 13.82 5.13
CA ARG A 125 -0.55 13.19 3.94
C ARG A 125 0.23 11.92 4.27
N HIS A 126 1.06 11.94 5.32
CA HIS A 126 1.82 10.77 5.76
C HIS A 126 0.91 9.63 6.25
N SER A 127 -0.08 9.94 7.08
CA SER A 127 -1.03 8.92 7.59
C SER A 127 -1.89 8.33 6.46
N SER A 128 -2.34 9.17 5.53
CA SER A 128 -3.09 8.75 4.34
C SER A 128 -2.24 7.89 3.40
N LEU A 129 -0.97 8.27 3.16
CA LEU A 129 -0.03 7.48 2.38
C LEU A 129 0.18 6.10 2.99
N ARG A 130 0.41 6.02 4.31
CA ARG A 130 0.55 4.74 5.02
C ARG A 130 -0.69 3.86 4.85
N THR A 131 -1.88 4.45 4.94
CA THR A 131 -3.15 3.74 4.75
C THR A 131 -3.28 3.22 3.32
N LEU A 132 -3.01 4.06 2.31
CA LEU A 132 -3.06 3.70 0.89
C LEU A 132 -2.11 2.54 0.58
N VAL A 133 -0.82 2.69 0.93
CA VAL A 133 0.21 1.65 0.70
C VAL A 133 -0.16 0.33 1.38
N THR A 134 -0.59 0.38 2.65
CA THR A 134 -0.97 -0.82 3.38
C THR A 134 -2.16 -1.53 2.73
N LYS A 135 -3.20 -0.78 2.35
CA LYS A 135 -4.41 -1.35 1.72
C LYS A 135 -4.13 -1.94 0.34
N MET A 136 -3.32 -1.28 -0.48
CA MET A 136 -2.91 -1.82 -1.78
C MET A 136 -2.07 -3.10 -1.65
N CYS A 137 -1.20 -3.18 -0.63
CA CYS A 137 -0.42 -4.38 -0.35
C CYS A 137 -1.28 -5.55 0.16
N GLU A 138 -2.28 -5.28 1.00
CA GLU A 138 -3.21 -6.27 1.56
C GLU A 138 -4.22 -6.79 0.53
N SER A 139 -4.44 -6.04 -0.54
CA SER A 139 -5.31 -6.38 -1.65
C SER A 139 -4.50 -6.88 -2.85
N SER A 140 -5.18 -7.31 -3.91
CA SER A 140 -4.53 -7.77 -5.15
C SER A 140 -3.85 -6.67 -5.98
N TYR A 141 -3.77 -5.43 -5.46
CA TYR A 141 -3.30 -4.23 -6.17
C TYR A 141 -1.83 -3.87 -5.88
N ALA A 142 -1.05 -4.81 -5.36
CA ALA A 142 0.37 -4.57 -5.09
C ALA A 142 1.20 -4.26 -6.35
N SER A 143 0.83 -4.81 -7.52
CA SER A 143 1.45 -4.49 -8.82
C SER A 143 1.19 -3.04 -9.22
N GLU A 144 -0.04 -2.57 -9.04
CA GLU A 144 -0.41 -1.18 -9.33
C GLU A 144 0.31 -0.20 -8.41
N LEU A 145 0.50 -0.55 -7.13
CA LEU A 145 1.30 0.24 -6.20
C LEU A 145 2.70 0.51 -6.75
N VAL A 146 3.35 -0.51 -7.33
CA VAL A 146 4.70 -0.38 -7.90
C VAL A 146 4.72 0.57 -9.10
N GLU A 147 3.66 0.62 -9.89
CA GLU A 147 3.53 1.45 -11.09
C GLU A 147 3.11 2.90 -10.79
N LEU A 148 2.43 3.17 -9.67
CA LEU A 148 1.94 4.52 -9.35
C LEU A 148 3.10 5.51 -9.18
N PRO A 149 2.96 6.73 -9.77
CA PRO A 149 3.97 7.77 -9.68
C PRO A 149 3.85 8.57 -8.38
N PHE A 150 4.42 8.09 -7.30
CA PHE A 150 4.48 8.81 -6.02
C PHE A 150 5.53 9.93 -6.04
N ILE A 151 5.33 10.96 -6.86
CA ILE A 151 6.28 12.06 -7.03
C ILE A 151 6.45 12.81 -5.69
N GLY A 152 7.70 12.90 -5.22
CA GLY A 152 8.04 13.54 -3.94
C GLY A 152 7.64 12.75 -2.68
N LEU A 153 7.09 11.54 -2.83
CA LEU A 153 6.68 10.66 -1.72
C LEU A 153 7.36 9.28 -1.79
N GLN A 154 8.28 9.10 -2.73
CA GLN A 154 8.92 7.81 -3.02
C GLN A 154 9.68 7.27 -1.80
N ASP A 155 10.46 8.12 -1.13
CA ASP A 155 11.23 7.73 0.05
C ASP A 155 10.31 7.33 1.22
N MET A 156 9.18 8.03 1.36
CA MET A 156 8.18 7.69 2.39
C MET A 156 7.51 6.35 2.11
N VAL A 157 7.22 6.03 0.85
CA VAL A 157 6.67 4.72 0.46
C VAL A 157 7.69 3.62 0.74
N ASP A 158 8.96 3.84 0.36
CA ASP A 158 10.06 2.89 0.65
C ASP A 158 10.19 2.64 2.15
N GLU A 159 10.19 3.70 2.96
CA GLU A 159 10.25 3.61 4.41
C GLU A 159 9.06 2.84 5.01
N ILE A 160 7.83 3.11 4.56
CA ILE A 160 6.63 2.40 5.01
C ILE A 160 6.74 0.90 4.69
N LEU A 161 7.16 0.56 3.47
CA LEU A 161 7.34 -0.83 3.05
C LEU A 161 8.48 -1.50 3.82
N ALA A 162 9.60 -0.81 4.05
CA ALA A 162 10.73 -1.32 4.84
C ALA A 162 10.33 -1.60 6.29
N GLN A 163 9.59 -0.69 6.94
CA GLN A 163 9.05 -0.90 8.28
C GLN A 163 8.13 -2.13 8.35
N LYS A 164 7.30 -2.34 7.32
CA LYS A 164 6.46 -3.55 7.22
C LYS A 164 7.31 -4.82 7.08
N CYS A 165 8.35 -4.80 6.25
CA CYS A 165 9.28 -5.94 6.12
C CYS A 165 9.95 -6.29 7.44
N GLN A 166 10.43 -5.30 8.20
CA GLN A 166 11.06 -5.51 9.50
C GLN A 166 10.11 -6.12 10.53
N SER A 167 8.83 -5.74 10.49
CA SER A 167 7.81 -6.24 11.43
C SER A 167 7.42 -7.71 11.19
N ILE A 168 7.74 -8.28 10.02
CA ILE A 168 7.38 -9.65 9.65
C ILE A 168 8.49 -10.60 10.07
N VAL A 169 8.13 -11.59 10.87
CA VAL A 169 9.01 -12.70 11.24
C VAL A 169 8.89 -13.84 10.23
N GLU A 170 7.67 -14.21 9.86
CA GLU A 170 7.37 -15.32 8.95
C GLU A 170 7.08 -14.79 7.54
N VAL A 171 8.03 -15.03 6.62
CA VAL A 171 8.02 -14.45 5.27
C VAL A 171 7.26 -15.26 4.23
N THR A 172 6.76 -16.44 4.61
CA THR A 172 6.02 -17.36 3.74
C THR A 172 4.52 -17.17 3.84
N VAL A 173 4.04 -16.63 4.97
CA VAL A 173 2.62 -16.44 5.27
C VAL A 173 2.22 -14.95 5.20
N GLY A 174 1.02 -14.68 4.73
CA GLY A 174 0.45 -13.34 4.69
C GLY A 174 0.91 -12.50 3.51
N VAL A 175 0.95 -11.17 3.70
CA VAL A 175 1.30 -10.22 2.63
C VAL A 175 2.79 -10.28 2.33
N PRO A 176 3.19 -10.48 1.07
CA PRO A 176 4.61 -10.65 0.69
C PRO A 176 5.35 -9.31 0.57
N TYR A 177 5.42 -8.53 1.67
CA TYR A 177 6.01 -7.17 1.65
C TYR A 177 7.45 -7.14 1.13
N HIS A 178 8.27 -8.15 1.42
CA HIS A 178 9.64 -8.23 0.88
C HIS A 178 9.67 -8.32 -0.65
N LYS A 179 8.72 -9.05 -1.26
CA LYS A 179 8.62 -9.13 -2.72
C LYS A 179 8.12 -7.81 -3.31
N ILE A 180 7.18 -7.16 -2.63
CA ILE A 180 6.63 -5.87 -3.06
C ILE A 180 7.72 -4.79 -2.99
N LEU A 181 8.47 -4.71 -1.88
CA LEU A 181 9.56 -3.75 -1.74
C LEU A 181 10.70 -4.03 -2.72
N TYR A 182 11.02 -5.30 -2.98
CA TYR A 182 11.97 -5.68 -4.02
C TYR A 182 11.55 -5.13 -5.39
N ALA A 183 10.31 -5.40 -5.82
CA ALA A 183 9.77 -4.91 -7.09
C ALA A 183 9.73 -3.37 -7.13
N TRP A 184 9.34 -2.72 -6.02
CA TRP A 184 9.34 -1.26 -5.87
C TRP A 184 10.72 -0.65 -6.13
N ARG A 185 11.77 -1.21 -5.55
CA ARG A 185 13.17 -0.73 -5.71
C ARG A 185 13.72 -1.03 -7.10
N ILE A 186 13.46 -2.23 -7.64
CA ILE A 186 13.84 -2.57 -9.03
C ILE A 186 13.24 -1.58 -10.02
N ARG A 187 11.95 -1.27 -9.90
CA ARG A 187 11.26 -0.33 -10.80
C ARG A 187 11.86 1.08 -10.78
N ARG A 188 12.49 1.44 -9.67
CA ARG A 188 13.16 2.74 -9.47
C ARG A 188 14.68 2.69 -9.66
N SER A 189 15.17 1.58 -10.21
CA SER A 189 16.61 1.35 -10.46
C SER A 189 17.48 1.35 -9.20
N ASP A 190 16.89 1.19 -8.02
CA ASP A 190 17.61 0.94 -6.77
C ASP A 190 17.91 -0.56 -6.61
N PHE A 191 18.79 -1.06 -7.49
CA PHE A 191 19.18 -2.48 -7.51
C PHE A 191 19.88 -2.91 -6.23
N ARG A 192 20.68 -2.01 -5.63
CA ARG A 192 21.42 -2.29 -4.40
C ARG A 192 20.48 -2.39 -3.19
N GLY A 193 19.52 -1.48 -3.08
CA GLY A 193 18.47 -1.57 -2.08
C GLY A 193 17.57 -2.79 -2.28
N ALA A 194 17.25 -3.17 -3.52
CA ALA A 194 16.53 -4.40 -3.83
C ALA A 194 17.31 -5.66 -3.41
N ALA A 195 18.61 -5.67 -3.64
CA ALA A 195 19.48 -6.76 -3.17
C ALA A 195 19.52 -6.85 -1.63
N SER A 196 19.58 -5.72 -0.92
CA SER A 196 19.57 -5.70 0.54
C SER A 196 18.30 -6.34 1.13
N ILE A 197 17.11 -5.99 0.61
CA ILE A 197 15.85 -6.59 1.08
C ILE A 197 15.71 -8.05 0.67
N SER A 198 16.31 -8.43 -0.47
CA SER A 198 16.39 -9.81 -0.93
C SER A 198 17.25 -10.67 0.01
N LEU A 199 18.38 -10.13 0.50
CA LEU A 199 19.23 -10.79 1.50
C LEU A 199 18.50 -10.93 2.84
N GLU A 200 17.82 -9.89 3.31
CA GLU A 200 17.02 -9.98 4.55
C GLU A 200 15.97 -11.09 4.46
N ARG A 201 15.26 -11.16 3.34
CA ARG A 201 14.28 -12.24 3.12
C ARG A 201 14.94 -13.62 3.08
N LEU A 202 16.10 -13.76 2.42
CA LEU A 202 16.86 -15.00 2.37
C LEU A 202 17.23 -15.48 3.78
N GLN A 203 17.75 -14.59 4.62
CA GLN A 203 18.10 -14.90 6.01
C GLN A 203 16.88 -15.38 6.82
N LYS A 204 15.73 -14.72 6.65
CA LYS A 204 14.48 -15.13 7.31
C LYS A 204 13.99 -16.51 6.83
N LEU A 205 14.10 -16.80 5.51
CA LEU A 205 13.76 -18.13 4.96
C LEU A 205 14.68 -19.23 5.51
N GLN A 206 15.98 -18.97 5.61
CA GLN A 206 16.94 -19.90 6.18
C GLN A 206 16.69 -20.14 7.68
N GLN A 207 16.41 -19.07 8.44
CA GLN A 207 16.07 -19.18 9.86
C GLN A 207 14.76 -19.95 10.11
N ALA A 208 13.80 -19.88 9.19
CA ALA A 208 12.55 -20.65 9.23
C ALA A 208 12.71 -22.12 8.77
N GLY A 209 13.87 -22.50 8.24
CA GLY A 209 14.12 -23.85 7.71
C GLY A 209 13.35 -24.17 6.43
N GLU A 210 12.96 -23.16 5.66
CA GLU A 210 12.15 -23.33 4.44
C GLU A 210 12.91 -24.05 3.32
N GLY A 211 14.25 -24.01 3.32
CA GLY A 211 15.07 -24.82 2.42
C GLY A 211 14.87 -26.31 2.65
N ASP A 212 14.87 -26.74 3.91
CA ASP A 212 14.76 -28.16 4.29
C ASP A 212 13.32 -28.69 4.13
N ARG A 213 12.31 -27.85 4.41
CA ARG A 213 10.89 -28.23 4.23
C ARG A 213 10.51 -28.47 2.78
N ALA A 214 11.10 -27.71 1.86
CA ALA A 214 10.82 -27.82 0.43
C ALA A 214 11.60 -28.95 -0.25
N MET A 215 12.55 -29.59 0.43
CA MET A 215 13.28 -30.73 -0.08
C MET A 215 12.35 -31.92 -0.22
N GLY A 216 12.30 -32.51 -1.38
CA GLY A 216 11.44 -33.64 -1.70
C GLY A 216 10.25 -33.32 -2.61
N GLU A 217 9.71 -32.12 -2.58
CA GLU A 217 8.62 -31.69 -3.49
C GLU A 217 9.11 -30.82 -4.65
N ALA A 218 10.14 -30.00 -4.43
CA ALA A 218 10.56 -28.95 -5.36
C ALA A 218 11.91 -29.21 -6.06
N GLY A 219 12.65 -30.28 -5.73
CA GLY A 219 14.00 -30.52 -6.25
C GLY A 219 14.92 -29.31 -6.00
N LEU A 220 15.66 -28.88 -7.03
CA LEU A 220 16.58 -27.73 -6.93
C LEU A 220 15.87 -26.36 -6.81
N GLU A 221 14.55 -26.27 -7.00
CA GLU A 221 13.79 -25.01 -7.03
C GLU A 221 13.16 -24.64 -5.68
N THR A 222 13.90 -24.72 -4.60
CA THR A 222 13.43 -24.32 -3.27
C THR A 222 13.17 -22.81 -3.16
N PRO A 223 12.37 -22.35 -2.19
CA PRO A 223 12.21 -20.91 -1.91
C PRO A 223 13.53 -20.19 -1.65
N VAL A 224 14.51 -20.88 -1.07
CA VAL A 224 15.85 -20.37 -0.77
C VAL A 224 16.66 -20.18 -2.05
N THR A 225 16.71 -21.19 -2.95
CA THR A 225 17.42 -21.09 -4.23
C THR A 225 16.85 -19.99 -5.13
N LYS A 226 15.52 -19.89 -5.23
CA LYS A 226 14.84 -18.79 -5.94
C LYS A 226 15.23 -17.41 -5.38
N GLN A 227 15.40 -17.32 -4.05
CA GLN A 227 15.78 -16.05 -3.41
C GLN A 227 17.25 -15.70 -3.68
N TYR A 228 18.17 -16.68 -3.73
CA TYR A 228 19.55 -16.47 -4.17
C TYR A 228 19.62 -15.95 -5.60
N ILE A 229 18.86 -16.52 -6.52
CA ILE A 229 18.80 -16.06 -7.92
C ILE A 229 18.31 -14.58 -8.00
N ALA A 230 17.26 -14.24 -7.26
CA ALA A 230 16.76 -12.86 -7.22
C ALA A 230 17.82 -11.87 -6.69
N LEU A 231 18.56 -12.27 -5.67
CA LEU A 231 19.65 -11.49 -5.08
C LEU A 231 20.83 -11.32 -6.06
N ILE A 232 21.27 -12.39 -6.71
CA ILE A 232 22.33 -12.38 -7.73
C ILE A 232 21.94 -11.49 -8.89
N ASN A 233 20.70 -11.60 -9.38
CA ASN A 233 20.21 -10.78 -10.49
C ASN A 233 20.20 -9.29 -10.13
N ALA A 234 19.74 -8.91 -8.94
CA ALA A 234 19.75 -7.53 -8.50
C ALA A 234 21.17 -6.96 -8.40
N LEU A 235 22.10 -7.70 -7.78
CA LEU A 235 23.50 -7.24 -7.68
C LEU A 235 24.24 -7.23 -9.01
N SER A 236 23.88 -8.09 -9.97
CA SER A 236 24.47 -8.10 -11.31
C SER A 236 24.08 -6.87 -12.13
N CYS A 237 23.01 -6.15 -11.76
CA CYS A 237 22.62 -4.89 -12.37
C CYS A 237 23.38 -3.68 -11.81
N VAL A 238 24.18 -3.86 -10.75
CA VAL A 238 25.01 -2.82 -10.11
C VAL A 238 26.41 -2.83 -10.71
N ASP A 239 27.04 -1.67 -10.79
CA ASP A 239 28.46 -1.57 -11.18
C ASP A 239 29.32 -2.56 -10.33
N PRO A 240 30.20 -3.37 -10.93
CA PRO A 240 31.00 -4.36 -10.22
C PRO A 240 31.77 -3.82 -9.00
N LYS A 241 32.21 -2.56 -9.05
CA LYS A 241 32.87 -1.90 -7.91
C LYS A 241 31.96 -1.57 -6.75
N GLN A 242 30.65 -1.51 -7.00
CA GLN A 242 29.60 -1.18 -6.03
C GLN A 242 28.67 -2.34 -5.73
N ALA A 243 28.87 -3.52 -6.33
CA ALA A 243 28.08 -4.73 -6.17
C ALA A 243 28.34 -5.43 -4.82
N TRP A 244 28.05 -4.72 -3.74
CA TRP A 244 28.15 -5.19 -2.36
C TRP A 244 27.01 -4.63 -1.51
N ILE A 245 26.65 -5.36 -0.48
CA ILE A 245 25.60 -5.02 0.49
C ILE A 245 26.08 -5.32 1.90
N PHE A 246 25.40 -4.73 2.90
CA PHE A 246 25.63 -5.05 4.29
C PHE A 246 24.72 -6.21 4.73
N SER A 247 25.32 -7.21 5.38
CA SER A 247 24.61 -8.23 6.13
C SER A 247 24.74 -7.89 7.62
N GLU A 248 23.62 -7.88 8.32
CA GLU A 248 23.62 -7.84 9.78
C GLU A 248 23.66 -9.28 10.27
N GLU A 249 24.77 -9.68 10.93
CA GLU A 249 24.81 -10.97 11.59
C GLU A 249 23.81 -10.96 12.75
N PRO A 250 22.90 -11.95 12.84
CA PRO A 250 22.07 -12.11 14.03
C PRO A 250 23.02 -12.27 15.22
N SER A 251 22.89 -11.37 16.19
CA SER A 251 23.71 -11.43 17.40
C SER A 251 23.57 -12.82 18.02
N SER A 252 24.65 -13.62 17.92
CA SER A 252 24.70 -14.96 18.53
C SER A 252 24.30 -14.84 20.00
N LYS A 253 23.39 -15.71 20.47
CA LYS A 253 22.77 -15.75 21.79
C LYS A 253 23.76 -15.97 22.97
N SER A 254 25.02 -15.57 22.85
CA SER A 254 26.08 -15.77 23.84
C SER A 254 26.67 -14.47 24.37
N SER A 255 25.90 -13.40 24.55
CA SER A 255 26.35 -12.24 25.30
C SER A 255 25.53 -12.10 26.59
N LYS A 256 26.24 -12.05 27.71
CA LYS A 256 25.71 -11.85 29.08
C LYS A 256 24.74 -10.65 29.09
N PRO A 257 23.68 -10.69 29.93
CA PRO A 257 22.72 -9.58 30.02
C PRO A 257 23.43 -8.33 30.55
N GLY A 258 23.62 -7.33 29.70
CA GLY A 258 24.17 -6.03 30.11
C GLY A 258 24.88 -5.19 29.07
N THR A 259 25.36 -5.75 27.96
CA THR A 259 26.05 -4.97 26.94
C THR A 259 25.35 -5.19 25.59
N LYS A 260 24.60 -4.18 25.14
CA LYS A 260 24.12 -4.11 23.74
C LYS A 260 25.33 -3.84 22.83
N ALA A 261 26.05 -4.90 22.43
CA ALA A 261 27.02 -4.80 21.36
C ALA A 261 26.29 -4.45 20.07
N ALA A 262 26.73 -3.42 19.37
CA ALA A 262 26.18 -3.06 18.05
C ALA A 262 26.32 -4.28 17.11
N PRO A 263 25.30 -4.59 16.29
CA PRO A 263 25.35 -5.73 15.38
C PRO A 263 26.57 -5.56 14.46
N LYS A 264 27.40 -6.60 14.34
CA LYS A 264 28.54 -6.60 13.44
C LYS A 264 28.02 -6.61 12.02
N ARG A 265 28.26 -5.52 11.28
CA ARG A 265 27.93 -5.41 9.85
C ARG A 265 29.06 -6.04 9.05
N LYS A 266 28.71 -7.05 8.25
CA LYS A 266 29.64 -7.70 7.31
C LYS A 266 29.30 -7.21 5.89
N VAL A 267 30.33 -6.89 5.12
CA VAL A 267 30.17 -6.63 3.69
C VAL A 267 30.08 -7.96 2.96
N VAL A 268 29.08 -8.10 2.11
CA VAL A 268 28.83 -9.28 1.28
C VAL A 268 28.84 -8.83 -0.17
N THR A 269 29.71 -9.43 -0.98
CA THR A 269 29.88 -9.15 -2.41
C THR A 269 29.06 -10.10 -3.28
N LEU A 270 28.91 -9.76 -4.56
CA LEU A 270 28.26 -10.63 -5.54
C LEU A 270 28.95 -12.02 -5.63
N GLU A 271 30.29 -12.05 -5.52
CA GLU A 271 31.03 -13.30 -5.55
C GLU A 271 30.78 -14.18 -4.32
N ASP A 272 30.67 -13.55 -3.15
CA ASP A 272 30.31 -14.27 -1.92
C ASP A 272 28.93 -14.91 -2.03
N ILE A 273 27.94 -14.17 -2.59
CA ILE A 273 26.60 -14.70 -2.80
C ILE A 273 26.58 -15.86 -3.80
N ARG A 274 27.36 -15.78 -4.88
CA ARG A 274 27.46 -16.87 -5.86
C ARG A 274 28.06 -18.14 -5.21
N LYS A 275 29.06 -17.99 -4.34
CA LYS A 275 29.62 -19.11 -3.59
C LYS A 275 28.60 -19.72 -2.66
N LEU A 276 27.90 -18.92 -1.86
CA LEU A 276 26.85 -19.38 -0.98
C LEU A 276 25.70 -20.09 -1.73
N TYR A 277 25.36 -19.58 -2.92
CA TYR A 277 24.38 -20.25 -3.78
C TYR A 277 24.85 -21.62 -4.26
N GLN A 278 26.12 -21.74 -4.67
CA GLN A 278 26.71 -23.02 -5.08
C GLN A 278 26.75 -24.02 -3.90
N GLU A 279 27.17 -23.56 -2.73
CA GLU A 279 27.17 -24.37 -1.50
C GLU A 279 25.76 -24.88 -1.17
N GLU A 280 24.73 -24.08 -1.36
CA GLU A 280 23.33 -24.50 -1.17
C GLU A 280 22.89 -25.55 -2.19
N LEU A 281 23.26 -25.39 -3.47
CA LEU A 281 22.99 -26.39 -4.51
C LEU A 281 23.71 -27.72 -4.22
N ASP A 282 24.96 -27.66 -3.82
CA ASP A 282 25.76 -28.87 -3.46
C ASP A 282 25.15 -29.58 -2.23
N ARG A 283 24.63 -28.80 -1.26
CA ARG A 283 23.89 -29.31 -0.10
C ARG A 283 22.63 -30.08 -0.51
N ILE A 284 21.82 -29.50 -1.39
CA ILE A 284 20.58 -30.10 -1.91
C ILE A 284 20.93 -31.40 -2.65
N ALA A 285 21.92 -31.36 -3.56
CA ALA A 285 22.34 -32.51 -4.33
C ALA A 285 22.86 -33.64 -3.43
N ALA A 286 23.58 -33.31 -2.36
CA ALA A 286 24.08 -34.35 -1.40
C ALA A 286 22.91 -35.01 -0.65
N ILE A 287 21.85 -34.28 -0.30
CA ILE A 287 20.67 -34.83 0.36
C ILE A 287 19.88 -35.74 -0.60
N GLU A 288 19.65 -35.29 -1.84
CA GLU A 288 18.98 -36.09 -2.85
C GLU A 288 19.73 -37.41 -3.13
N ASN A 289 21.06 -37.37 -3.28
CA ASN A 289 21.87 -38.54 -3.51
C ASN A 289 21.81 -39.53 -2.31
N ASN A 290 21.79 -39.02 -1.08
CA ASN A 290 21.68 -39.89 0.11
C ASN A 290 20.29 -40.54 0.23
N GLN A 291 19.22 -39.89 -0.18
CA GLN A 291 17.87 -40.45 -0.20
C GLN A 291 17.76 -41.59 -1.22
N PHE A 292 18.40 -41.47 -2.39
CA PHE A 292 18.44 -42.54 -3.40
C PHE A 292 19.34 -43.71 -3.00
N ALA A 293 20.39 -43.49 -2.21
CA ALA A 293 21.24 -44.56 -1.72
C ALA A 293 20.51 -45.52 -0.77
N PHE A 294 19.52 -45.05 -0.02
CA PHE A 294 18.68 -45.91 0.85
C PHE A 294 17.57 -46.65 0.07
N ALA A 295 17.12 -46.16 -1.05
CA ALA A 295 16.11 -46.82 -1.88
C ALA A 295 16.65 -47.96 -2.74
N GLY A 296 17.97 -48.03 -2.93
CA GLY A 296 18.65 -49.09 -3.71
C GLY A 296 19.17 -50.28 -2.91
N GLY A 297 18.95 -50.30 -1.58
CA GLY A 297 19.54 -51.30 -0.68
C GLY A 297 18.68 -52.52 -0.34
N ASP A 298 17.46 -52.63 -0.83
CA ASP A 298 16.52 -53.69 -0.40
C ASP A 298 16.15 -54.71 -1.50
N GLU A 299 17.03 -54.89 -2.48
CA GLU A 299 16.93 -56.02 -3.43
C GLU A 299 18.16 -56.92 -3.35
N MET A 300 18.37 -57.57 -2.21
CA MET A 300 19.09 -58.87 -2.22
C MET A 300 18.79 -59.66 -0.95
N ASP A 301 18.32 -60.83 -1.20
CA ASP A 301 18.24 -62.05 -0.39
C ASP A 301 16.81 -62.54 -0.12
N VAL A 302 16.22 -63.08 -1.17
CA VAL A 302 15.37 -64.28 -1.02
C VAL A 302 15.91 -65.31 -1.97
N LEU A 303 16.76 -66.15 -1.40
CA LEU A 303 17.02 -67.53 -1.84
C LEU A 303 16.55 -68.50 -0.79
#